data_85a18fce28356f131901af58ce275fd8
#
_entry.id   85a18fce28356f131901af58ce275fd8
#
_cell.length_a   1.000
_cell.length_b   1.000
_cell.length_c   1.000
_cell.angle_alpha   90.00
_cell.angle_beta   90.00
_cell.angle_gamma   90.00
#
_symmetry.space_group_name_H-M   'P 1'
#
loop_
_entity.id
_entity.type
_entity.pdbx_description
1 polymer ?
#
loop_
_entity_poly.entity_id
_entity_poly.type
_entity_poly.pdbx_seq_one_letter_code
_entity_poly.pdbx_strand_id
1 'polypeptide(L)'
;MRHKIEMTADEKMWNRISQILAVVLVLLSGIDIVRFAILGDKTAFITFSMIAVVFMLVAYMAWKSRMPFLYLLIAVTAFILYFNTNFSTSTYYFNWLFLAEAIVAALGGILGTTVMIWKKIPGRVAVLPLAAAVLILVGFLGFWKVRYDAGHEAQGQARDELWAVPAKYDEEEPKQAGTVEEIVYDTKAYATDERIVKKTAYVYLPYGYSKDKQYNILYLMHGTGDDEKYWLKTNPYNKTMLDNMIAGGDIEPLIVVTPTFYVEDDCADDLDQLTYSFAKELRNDLMPEIESSYSTYAKSTDDAGFSKSRDHRAFAGLSRGAVTMYHSALCQRLDYFSWFGAFSGSRTDRTAFEDTIQTGDFAELPIHYLYVASGNFDFALPGQVQDYQALLDIEPRLRSGVNTCFDVFPMRYHSMGNWHLALYNFLQKIF
;
A
#
# COMPACT_ATOMS: atom_id res chain seq x y z
N MET A 1 19.96 60.30 5.38
CA MET A 1 20.78 59.44 6.26
C MET A 1 19.90 58.36 6.87
N ARG A 2 20.04 57.08 6.46
CA ARG A 2 19.40 55.98 7.13
C ARG A 2 20.20 55.65 8.38
N HIS A 3 19.69 55.95 9.56
CA HIS A 3 20.26 55.47 10.80
C HIS A 3 20.31 53.93 10.72
N LYS A 4 21.50 53.34 10.68
CA LYS A 4 21.70 51.94 10.96
C LYS A 4 21.33 51.71 12.42
N ILE A 5 20.14 51.19 12.68
CA ILE A 5 19.74 50.72 14.01
C ILE A 5 20.72 49.58 14.34
N GLU A 6 21.63 49.78 15.28
CA GLU A 6 22.52 48.72 15.75
C GLU A 6 21.68 47.64 16.44
N MET A 7 21.90 46.41 15.99
CA MET A 7 21.24 45.25 16.59
C MET A 7 21.70 45.04 18.02
N THR A 8 20.74 44.75 18.92
CA THR A 8 21.04 44.34 20.30
C THR A 8 21.83 43.02 20.29
N ALA A 9 22.47 42.67 21.41
CA ALA A 9 23.20 41.42 21.57
C ALA A 9 22.31 40.17 21.33
N ASP A 10 21.06 40.23 21.81
CA ASP A 10 20.09 39.15 21.63
C ASP A 10 19.60 39.03 20.17
N GLU A 11 19.44 40.14 19.47
CA GLU A 11 19.10 40.12 18.04
C GLU A 11 20.24 39.54 17.19
N LYS A 12 21.49 39.83 17.55
CA LYS A 12 22.67 39.24 16.92
C LYS A 12 22.73 37.74 17.18
N MET A 13 22.47 37.31 18.40
CA MET A 13 22.41 35.89 18.78
C MET A 13 21.32 35.16 18.01
N TRP A 14 20.09 35.69 17.98
CA TRP A 14 18.98 35.09 17.26
C TRP A 14 19.25 35.04 15.76
N ASN A 15 19.81 36.06 15.17
CA ASN A 15 20.16 36.05 13.75
C ASN A 15 21.17 34.96 13.41
N ARG A 16 22.14 34.68 14.30
CA ARG A 16 23.08 33.55 14.14
C ARG A 16 22.37 32.21 14.26
N ILE A 17 21.49 32.03 15.22
CA ILE A 17 20.71 30.79 15.38
C ILE A 17 19.84 30.55 14.13
N SER A 18 19.11 31.56 13.67
CA SER A 18 18.27 31.46 12.47
C SER A 18 19.08 31.16 11.22
N GLN A 19 20.32 31.71 11.12
CA GLN A 19 21.24 31.39 10.03
C GLN A 19 21.68 29.92 10.07
N ILE A 20 22.02 29.40 11.25
CA ILE A 20 22.40 28.00 11.42
C ILE A 20 21.24 27.09 11.02
N LEU A 21 20.04 27.40 11.49
CA LEU A 21 18.84 26.62 11.15
C LEU A 21 18.55 26.62 9.64
N ALA A 22 18.68 27.78 8.99
CA ALA A 22 18.51 27.88 7.54
C ALA A 22 19.56 27.04 6.78
N VAL A 23 20.82 27.05 7.22
CA VAL A 23 21.88 26.23 6.64
C VAL A 23 21.60 24.74 6.82
N VAL A 24 21.16 24.33 8.03
CA VAL A 24 20.81 22.93 8.29
C VAL A 24 19.65 22.48 7.40
N LEU A 25 18.59 23.28 7.26
CA LEU A 25 17.46 22.97 6.38
C LEU A 25 17.88 22.89 4.91
N VAL A 26 18.71 23.78 4.44
CA VAL A 26 19.26 23.74 3.07
C VAL A 26 20.07 22.47 2.82
N LEU A 27 20.86 22.02 3.81
CA LEU A 27 21.62 20.78 3.73
C LEU A 27 20.71 19.56 3.71
N LEU A 28 19.70 19.48 4.58
CA LEU A 28 18.73 18.39 4.60
C LEU A 28 17.98 18.30 3.26
N SER A 29 17.45 19.41 2.76
CA SER A 29 16.77 19.45 1.46
C SER A 29 17.72 19.11 0.28
N GLY A 30 19.01 19.44 0.39
CA GLY A 30 20.02 19.01 -0.59
C GLY A 30 20.24 17.51 -0.58
N ILE A 31 20.25 16.89 0.60
CA ILE A 31 20.35 15.42 0.75
C ILE A 31 19.13 14.75 0.14
N ASP A 32 17.93 15.32 0.31
CA ASP A 32 16.71 14.78 -0.32
C ASP A 32 16.79 14.78 -1.84
N ILE A 33 17.29 15.83 -2.47
CA ILE A 33 17.49 15.87 -3.92
C ILE A 33 18.42 14.73 -4.38
N VAL A 34 19.54 14.54 -3.69
CA VAL A 34 20.50 13.46 -4.01
C VAL A 34 19.86 12.09 -3.81
N ARG A 35 19.11 11.91 -2.72
CA ARG A 35 18.38 10.67 -2.42
C ARG A 35 17.43 10.27 -3.55
N PHE A 36 16.58 11.19 -3.98
CA PHE A 36 15.63 10.90 -5.06
C PHE A 36 16.30 10.70 -6.43
N ALA A 37 17.46 11.33 -6.65
CA ALA A 37 18.28 11.05 -7.83
C ALA A 37 18.84 9.62 -7.84
N ILE A 38 19.24 9.10 -6.66
CA ILE A 38 19.77 7.73 -6.52
C ILE A 38 18.66 6.68 -6.69
N LEU A 39 17.44 6.98 -6.24
CA LEU A 39 16.30 6.04 -6.34
C LEU A 39 15.82 5.81 -7.77
N GLY A 40 16.21 6.63 -8.73
CA GLY A 40 15.93 6.44 -10.16
C GLY A 40 14.49 6.73 -10.61
N ASP A 41 13.56 7.01 -9.70
CA ASP A 41 12.21 7.44 -10.03
C ASP A 41 12.19 8.88 -10.51
N LYS A 42 12.02 9.07 -11.83
CA LYS A 42 12.03 10.39 -12.46
C LYS A 42 10.93 11.32 -11.95
N THR A 43 9.74 10.78 -11.71
CA THR A 43 8.58 11.57 -11.24
C THR A 43 8.78 12.01 -9.80
N ALA A 44 9.18 11.11 -8.93
CA ALA A 44 9.52 11.42 -7.55
C ALA A 44 10.71 12.40 -7.50
N PHE A 45 11.76 12.19 -8.28
CA PHE A 45 12.91 13.08 -8.34
C PHE A 45 12.51 14.52 -8.70
N ILE A 46 11.70 14.72 -9.75
CA ILE A 46 11.27 16.06 -10.17
C ILE A 46 10.42 16.70 -9.08
N THR A 47 9.40 15.99 -8.60
CA THR A 47 8.42 16.50 -7.62
C THR A 47 9.10 16.91 -6.31
N PHE A 48 9.86 16.00 -5.72
CA PHE A 48 10.50 16.25 -4.41
C PHE A 48 11.69 17.20 -4.51
N SER A 49 12.42 17.24 -5.65
CA SER A 49 13.44 18.26 -5.89
C SER A 49 12.84 19.67 -5.96
N MET A 50 11.67 19.82 -6.58
CA MET A 50 10.95 21.11 -6.57
C MET A 50 10.55 21.53 -5.16
N ILE A 51 10.04 20.62 -4.34
CA ILE A 51 9.68 20.86 -2.95
C ILE A 51 10.93 21.25 -2.14
N ALA A 52 12.03 20.52 -2.29
CA ALA A 52 13.29 20.80 -1.61
C ALA A 52 13.82 22.20 -1.96
N VAL A 53 13.76 22.60 -3.23
CA VAL A 53 14.11 23.96 -3.66
C VAL A 53 13.23 25.01 -3.01
N VAL A 54 11.93 24.78 -2.92
CA VAL A 54 10.99 25.65 -2.20
C VAL A 54 11.36 25.76 -0.73
N PHE A 55 11.70 24.66 -0.06
CA PHE A 55 12.16 24.67 1.33
C PHE A 55 13.43 25.51 1.51
N MET A 56 14.42 25.34 0.62
CA MET A 56 15.64 26.13 0.64
C MET A 56 15.35 27.64 0.50
N LEU A 57 14.46 28.02 -0.43
CA LEU A 57 14.06 29.40 -0.65
C LEU A 57 13.33 29.97 0.57
N VAL A 58 12.39 29.23 1.15
CA VAL A 58 11.64 29.64 2.36
C VAL A 58 12.58 29.77 3.56
N ALA A 59 13.51 28.82 3.74
CA ALA A 59 14.53 28.91 4.81
C ALA A 59 15.43 30.14 4.65
N TYR A 60 15.89 30.42 3.43
CA TYR A 60 16.65 31.64 3.13
C TYR A 60 15.84 32.91 3.41
N MET A 61 14.56 32.93 3.01
CA MET A 61 13.68 34.08 3.27
C MET A 61 13.43 34.26 4.78
N ALA A 62 13.21 33.17 5.52
CA ALA A 62 13.02 33.21 6.98
C ALA A 62 14.23 33.84 7.68
N TRP A 63 15.43 33.47 7.26
CA TRP A 63 16.67 34.06 7.77
C TRP A 63 16.83 35.50 7.34
N LYS A 64 16.80 35.78 6.02
CA LYS A 64 17.10 37.12 5.45
C LYS A 64 16.12 38.19 5.86
N SER A 65 14.83 37.85 5.91
CA SER A 65 13.73 38.77 6.28
C SER A 65 13.46 38.80 7.79
N ARG A 66 14.17 37.99 8.59
CA ARG A 66 13.95 37.83 10.03
C ARG A 66 12.51 37.44 10.38
N MET A 67 11.97 36.53 9.58
CA MET A 67 10.60 36.04 9.73
C MET A 67 10.62 34.55 10.15
N PRO A 68 10.89 34.22 11.44
CA PRO A 68 11.05 32.83 11.89
C PRO A 68 9.81 31.98 11.72
N PHE A 69 8.63 32.59 11.69
CA PHE A 69 7.37 31.87 11.46
C PHE A 69 7.28 31.20 10.07
N LEU A 70 8.09 31.64 9.08
CA LEU A 70 8.19 30.94 7.80
C LEU A 70 8.70 29.50 7.95
N TYR A 71 9.51 29.23 8.99
CA TYR A 71 9.90 27.86 9.32
C TYR A 71 8.72 26.96 9.70
N LEU A 72 7.62 27.50 10.24
CA LEU A 72 6.43 26.71 10.57
C LEU A 72 5.75 26.18 9.30
N LEU A 73 5.82 26.90 8.19
CA LEU A 73 5.30 26.39 6.91
C LEU A 73 6.14 25.19 6.43
N ILE A 74 7.48 25.27 6.55
CA ILE A 74 8.35 24.13 6.24
C ILE A 74 8.02 22.97 7.19
N ALA A 75 7.88 23.23 8.50
CA ALA A 75 7.61 22.21 9.50
C ALA A 75 6.33 21.42 9.20
N VAL A 76 5.23 22.12 8.93
CA VAL A 76 3.94 21.48 8.62
C VAL A 76 4.00 20.72 7.30
N THR A 77 4.59 21.33 6.26
CA THR A 77 4.68 20.68 4.94
C THR A 77 5.60 19.45 4.99
N ALA A 78 6.77 19.55 5.65
CA ALA A 78 7.69 18.43 5.80
C ALA A 78 7.08 17.31 6.67
N PHE A 79 6.31 17.65 7.71
CA PHE A 79 5.58 16.66 8.51
C PHE A 79 4.53 15.95 7.67
N ILE A 80 3.75 16.66 6.85
CA ILE A 80 2.78 16.06 5.94
C ILE A 80 3.47 15.16 4.91
N LEU A 81 4.62 15.58 4.37
CA LEU A 81 5.41 14.76 3.45
C LEU A 81 5.96 13.52 4.13
N TYR A 82 6.53 13.64 5.33
CA TYR A 82 6.97 12.48 6.12
C TYR A 82 5.83 11.49 6.31
N PHE A 83 4.67 11.99 6.73
CA PHE A 83 3.49 11.17 6.97
C PHE A 83 3.03 10.47 5.69
N ASN A 84 2.90 11.20 4.59
CA ASN A 84 2.49 10.63 3.30
C ASN A 84 3.51 9.64 2.73
N THR A 85 4.81 9.93 2.78
CA THR A 85 5.84 9.09 2.18
C THR A 85 6.21 7.88 3.04
N ASN A 86 6.12 7.99 4.37
CA ASN A 86 6.43 6.88 5.28
C ASN A 86 5.45 5.71 5.12
N PHE A 87 4.25 5.98 4.59
CA PHE A 87 3.20 5.00 4.41
C PHE A 87 2.90 4.67 2.93
N SER A 88 3.61 5.26 1.98
CA SER A 88 3.25 5.13 0.56
C SER A 88 4.06 4.10 -0.23
N THR A 89 5.30 3.80 0.12
CA THR A 89 6.08 2.76 -0.58
C THR A 89 7.27 2.28 0.26
N SER A 90 7.60 1.00 0.13
CA SER A 90 8.84 0.39 0.65
C SER A 90 10.11 0.95 0.01
N THR A 91 9.99 1.68 -1.09
CA THR A 91 11.11 2.22 -1.89
C THR A 91 11.69 3.53 -1.36
N TYR A 92 11.01 4.25 -0.48
CA TYR A 92 11.52 5.52 0.03
C TYR A 92 12.34 5.32 1.30
N TYR A 93 13.55 4.83 1.13
CA TYR A 93 14.54 4.81 2.21
C TYR A 93 14.78 6.24 2.72
N PHE A 94 14.96 6.38 4.05
CA PHE A 94 15.27 7.66 4.72
C PHE A 94 14.14 8.72 4.72
N ASN A 95 12.88 8.31 4.72
CA ASN A 95 11.76 9.25 4.92
C ASN A 95 11.88 10.06 6.21
N TRP A 96 12.65 9.56 7.18
CA TRP A 96 12.99 10.28 8.40
C TRP A 96 13.67 11.64 8.14
N LEU A 97 14.21 11.91 6.94
CA LEU A 97 14.75 13.24 6.56
C LEU A 97 13.64 14.30 6.58
N PHE A 98 12.45 14.00 6.09
CA PHE A 98 11.31 14.92 6.19
C PHE A 98 10.89 15.14 7.65
N LEU A 99 11.00 14.12 8.50
CA LEU A 99 10.77 14.29 9.95
C LEU A 99 11.85 15.19 10.57
N ALA A 100 13.10 15.01 10.20
CA ALA A 100 14.20 15.86 10.68
C ALA A 100 14.00 17.31 10.23
N GLU A 101 13.64 17.56 8.97
CA GLU A 101 13.29 18.89 8.46
C GLU A 101 12.12 19.50 9.24
N ALA A 102 11.07 18.72 9.49
CA ALA A 102 9.91 19.18 10.26
C ALA A 102 10.28 19.58 11.70
N ILE A 103 11.11 18.78 12.39
CA ILE A 103 11.58 19.06 13.76
C ILE A 103 12.46 20.32 13.78
N VAL A 104 13.46 20.41 12.89
CA VAL A 104 14.37 21.56 12.85
C VAL A 104 13.61 22.83 12.53
N ALA A 105 12.69 22.78 11.57
CA ALA A 105 11.87 23.92 11.18
C ALA A 105 10.87 24.31 12.29
N ALA A 106 10.23 23.34 12.99
CA ALA A 106 9.34 23.61 14.11
C ALA A 106 10.07 24.31 15.26
N LEU A 107 11.25 23.80 15.62
CA LEU A 107 12.09 24.44 16.66
C LEU A 107 12.46 25.89 16.26
N GLY A 108 12.87 26.11 15.01
CA GLY A 108 13.18 27.42 14.49
C GLY A 108 11.97 28.37 14.50
N GLY A 109 10.84 27.89 14.08
CA GLY A 109 9.58 28.65 14.07
C GLY A 109 9.08 29.00 15.46
N ILE A 110 9.02 28.02 16.37
CA ILE A 110 8.54 28.22 17.75
C ILE A 110 9.49 29.17 18.53
N LEU A 111 10.79 28.85 18.56
CA LEU A 111 11.77 29.68 19.28
C LEU A 111 11.82 31.10 18.73
N GLY A 112 11.85 31.24 17.40
CA GLY A 112 11.88 32.55 16.78
C GLY A 112 10.61 33.37 17.02
N THR A 113 9.46 32.75 16.91
CA THR A 113 8.18 33.41 17.19
C THR A 113 8.07 33.84 18.65
N THR A 114 8.52 32.99 19.59
CA THR A 114 8.54 33.32 21.03
C THR A 114 9.43 34.52 21.31
N VAL A 115 10.63 34.58 20.71
CA VAL A 115 11.54 35.74 20.85
C VAL A 115 10.93 37.01 20.27
N MET A 116 10.25 36.93 19.13
CA MET A 116 9.58 38.08 18.51
C MET A 116 8.44 38.62 19.38
N ILE A 117 7.62 37.73 19.96
CA ILE A 117 6.51 38.11 20.87
C ILE A 117 7.07 38.75 22.12
N TRP A 118 8.09 38.14 22.73
CA TRP A 118 8.69 38.63 23.96
C TRP A 118 9.32 40.02 23.81
N LYS A 119 9.92 40.28 22.63
CA LYS A 119 10.55 41.58 22.33
C LYS A 119 9.61 42.61 21.68
N LYS A 120 8.31 42.35 21.63
CA LYS A 120 7.27 43.25 21.10
C LYS A 120 7.57 43.74 19.67
N ILE A 121 8.12 42.90 18.83
CA ILE A 121 8.34 43.19 17.40
C ILE A 121 6.96 43.29 16.73
N PRO A 122 6.67 44.33 15.89
CA PRO A 122 5.33 44.56 15.33
C PRO A 122 4.80 43.36 14.56
N GLY A 123 3.76 42.70 15.11
CA GLY A 123 3.36 41.33 14.78
C GLY A 123 2.35 41.16 13.66
N ARG A 124 1.96 42.19 12.89
CA ARG A 124 0.96 42.00 11.81
C ARG A 124 1.43 41.09 10.66
N VAL A 125 2.72 40.97 10.43
CA VAL A 125 3.31 40.09 9.43
C VAL A 125 3.51 38.66 9.96
N ALA A 126 3.63 38.50 11.29
CA ALA A 126 3.86 37.21 11.94
C ALA A 126 2.61 36.29 12.02
N VAL A 127 1.42 36.89 12.09
CA VAL A 127 0.16 36.14 12.30
C VAL A 127 -0.26 35.39 11.04
N LEU A 128 -0.03 35.95 9.84
CA LEU A 128 -0.50 35.36 8.59
C LEU A 128 0.06 33.96 8.31
N PRO A 129 1.38 33.71 8.37
CA PRO A 129 1.92 32.38 8.11
C PRO A 129 1.66 31.36 9.24
N LEU A 130 1.57 31.82 10.48
CA LEU A 130 1.10 30.95 11.56
C LEU A 130 -0.36 30.51 11.31
N ALA A 131 -1.22 31.47 10.94
CA ALA A 131 -2.60 31.16 10.55
C ALA A 131 -2.64 30.22 9.34
N ALA A 132 -1.78 30.42 8.32
CA ALA A 132 -1.69 29.53 7.18
C ALA A 132 -1.25 28.13 7.58
N ALA A 133 -0.22 27.99 8.43
CA ALA A 133 0.24 26.68 8.92
C ALA A 133 -0.86 25.96 9.72
N VAL A 134 -1.58 26.67 10.57
CA VAL A 134 -2.73 26.12 11.33
C VAL A 134 -3.85 25.71 10.37
N LEU A 135 -4.18 26.53 9.36
CA LEU A 135 -5.21 26.20 8.38
C LEU A 135 -4.84 24.97 7.54
N ILE A 136 -3.57 24.84 7.14
CA ILE A 136 -3.09 23.66 6.42
C ILE A 136 -3.24 22.41 7.30
N LEU A 137 -2.81 22.49 8.58
CA LEU A 137 -2.93 21.38 9.52
C LEU A 137 -4.40 21.00 9.78
N VAL A 138 -5.26 21.99 10.03
CA VAL A 138 -6.70 21.76 10.24
C VAL A 138 -7.34 21.18 8.99
N GLY A 139 -7.00 21.70 7.80
CA GLY A 139 -7.45 21.15 6.52
C GLY A 139 -7.03 19.70 6.32
N PHE A 140 -5.78 19.37 6.66
CA PHE A 140 -5.26 17.99 6.60
C PHE A 140 -6.01 17.06 7.57
N LEU A 141 -6.19 17.49 8.82
CA LEU A 141 -6.93 16.70 9.82
C LEU A 141 -8.41 16.54 9.45
N GLY A 142 -9.02 17.58 8.88
CA GLY A 142 -10.40 17.54 8.36
C GLY A 142 -10.54 16.57 7.19
N PHE A 143 -9.62 16.62 6.23
CA PHE A 143 -9.55 15.67 5.12
C PHE A 143 -9.38 14.23 5.61
N TRP A 144 -8.48 14.00 6.57
CA TRP A 144 -8.29 12.72 7.21
C TRP A 144 -9.58 12.19 7.85
N LYS A 145 -10.28 13.06 8.65
CA LYS A 145 -11.53 12.68 9.30
C LYS A 145 -12.62 12.29 8.30
N VAL A 146 -12.82 13.08 7.25
CA VAL A 146 -13.83 12.78 6.22
C VAL A 146 -13.56 11.42 5.56
N ARG A 147 -12.30 11.13 5.23
CA ARG A 147 -11.95 9.85 4.63
C ARG A 147 -12.10 8.68 5.59
N TYR A 148 -11.75 8.88 6.85
CA TYR A 148 -11.94 7.88 7.89
C TYR A 148 -13.42 7.56 8.10
N ASP A 149 -14.26 8.59 8.26
CA ASP A 149 -15.70 8.43 8.45
C ASP A 149 -16.34 7.70 7.24
N ALA A 150 -16.01 8.09 6.02
CA ALA A 150 -16.51 7.43 4.80
C ALA A 150 -16.12 5.96 4.72
N GLY A 151 -14.89 5.62 5.14
CA GLY A 151 -14.46 4.24 5.22
C GLY A 151 -15.24 3.44 6.25
N HIS A 152 -15.46 4.00 7.43
CA HIS A 152 -16.27 3.36 8.49
C HIS A 152 -17.73 3.15 8.09
N GLU A 153 -18.33 4.10 7.41
CA GLU A 153 -19.68 3.94 6.87
C GLU A 153 -19.77 2.76 5.90
N ALA A 154 -18.74 2.55 5.08
CA ALA A 154 -18.68 1.43 4.14
C ALA A 154 -18.53 0.05 4.83
N GLN A 155 -17.93 -0.02 6.01
CA GLN A 155 -17.77 -1.28 6.76
C GLN A 155 -19.08 -1.86 7.28
N GLY A 156 -20.14 -1.07 7.41
CA GLY A 156 -21.48 -1.49 7.86
C GLY A 156 -21.61 -1.84 9.33
N GLN A 157 -20.62 -2.47 9.95
CA GLN A 157 -20.59 -2.78 11.40
C GLN A 157 -19.26 -2.36 12.01
N ALA A 158 -19.31 -1.78 13.20
CA ALA A 158 -18.11 -1.48 13.97
C ALA A 158 -17.39 -2.80 14.30
N ARG A 159 -16.17 -2.95 13.84
CA ARG A 159 -15.24 -4.02 14.22
C ARG A 159 -14.11 -3.41 15.02
N ASP A 160 -13.59 -4.21 15.96
CA ASP A 160 -12.33 -3.85 16.61
C ASP A 160 -11.25 -3.77 15.55
N GLU A 161 -10.77 -2.54 15.30
CA GLU A 161 -9.79 -2.28 14.27
C GLU A 161 -8.42 -2.73 14.73
N LEU A 162 -7.75 -3.51 13.91
CA LEU A 162 -6.34 -3.78 14.08
C LEU A 162 -5.53 -2.65 13.43
N TRP A 163 -4.78 -1.90 14.23
CA TRP A 163 -3.91 -0.83 13.77
C TRP A 163 -2.60 -1.35 13.19
N ALA A 164 -2.20 -2.55 13.58
CA ALA A 164 -0.97 -3.19 13.15
C ALA A 164 -1.07 -4.70 13.29
N VAL A 165 -0.26 -5.42 12.53
CA VAL A 165 0.00 -6.84 12.76
C VAL A 165 0.62 -6.98 14.16
N PRO A 166 0.17 -7.93 15.00
CA PRO A 166 0.78 -8.14 16.31
C PRO A 166 2.27 -8.48 16.21
N ALA A 167 3.09 -7.88 17.07
CA ALA A 167 4.55 -8.00 17.05
C ALA A 167 5.05 -9.45 17.05
N LYS A 168 4.34 -10.36 17.72
CA LYS A 168 4.67 -11.80 17.74
C LYS A 168 4.72 -12.44 16.36
N TYR A 169 4.08 -11.84 15.35
CA TYR A 169 4.10 -12.36 13.98
C TYR A 169 5.17 -11.68 13.11
N ASP A 170 5.48 -10.41 13.39
CA ASP A 170 6.38 -9.59 12.55
C ASP A 170 7.82 -9.53 13.06
N GLU A 171 8.00 -9.43 14.39
CA GLU A 171 9.28 -9.12 15.01
C GLU A 171 10.02 -10.36 15.54
N GLU A 172 9.32 -11.47 15.74
CA GLU A 172 9.92 -12.69 16.23
C GLU A 172 10.46 -13.54 15.08
N GLU A 173 11.71 -13.96 15.17
CA GLU A 173 12.29 -14.95 14.25
C GLU A 173 11.51 -16.27 14.33
N PRO A 174 11.01 -16.79 13.21
CA PRO A 174 10.18 -17.98 13.22
C PRO A 174 10.97 -19.22 13.64
N LYS A 175 10.48 -19.92 14.65
CA LYS A 175 11.08 -21.20 15.09
C LYS A 175 10.85 -22.32 14.08
N GLN A 176 9.83 -22.21 13.27
CA GLN A 176 9.43 -23.15 12.24
C GLN A 176 9.26 -22.36 10.93
N ALA A 177 10.36 -22.18 10.22
CA ALA A 177 10.38 -21.42 8.99
C ALA A 177 10.07 -22.29 7.78
N GLY A 178 9.13 -21.88 6.97
CA GLY A 178 8.86 -22.42 5.64
C GLY A 178 9.95 -22.03 4.64
N THR A 179 9.83 -22.51 3.41
CA THR A 179 10.75 -22.22 2.30
C THR A 179 10.04 -21.44 1.20
N VAL A 180 10.82 -20.71 0.40
CA VAL A 180 10.32 -20.05 -0.81
C VAL A 180 11.12 -20.55 -1.99
N GLU A 181 10.44 -21.22 -2.90
CA GLU A 181 11.01 -21.77 -4.12
C GLU A 181 10.69 -20.87 -5.32
N GLU A 182 11.58 -20.84 -6.30
CA GLU A 182 11.37 -20.17 -7.58
C GLU A 182 10.97 -21.20 -8.62
N ILE A 183 9.90 -20.92 -9.35
CA ILE A 183 9.42 -21.76 -10.45
C ILE A 183 9.40 -20.94 -11.73
N VAL A 184 9.93 -21.56 -12.79
CA VAL A 184 9.84 -21.01 -14.16
C VAL A 184 8.95 -21.93 -14.98
N TYR A 185 7.94 -21.35 -15.61
CA TYR A 185 6.98 -22.09 -16.43
C TYR A 185 6.80 -21.45 -17.80
N ASP A 186 6.43 -22.28 -18.77
CA ASP A 186 6.07 -21.81 -20.10
C ASP A 186 4.60 -21.37 -20.11
N THR A 187 4.31 -20.23 -20.71
CA THR A 187 2.98 -19.68 -20.88
C THR A 187 2.89 -18.93 -22.20
N LYS A 188 1.74 -18.27 -22.46
CA LYS A 188 1.53 -17.44 -23.63
C LYS A 188 1.28 -15.99 -23.25
N ALA A 189 1.67 -15.10 -24.12
CA ALA A 189 1.34 -13.68 -24.06
C ALA A 189 -0.14 -13.45 -24.40
N TYR A 190 -1.07 -13.95 -23.57
CA TYR A 190 -2.53 -13.96 -23.83
C TYR A 190 -3.16 -12.58 -24.01
N ALA A 191 -2.50 -11.55 -23.51
CA ALA A 191 -2.96 -10.17 -23.67
C ALA A 191 -2.59 -9.57 -25.03
N THR A 192 -1.68 -10.19 -25.80
CA THR A 192 -1.12 -9.63 -27.02
C THR A 192 -1.20 -10.61 -28.19
N ASP A 193 -0.13 -11.30 -28.51
CA ASP A 193 0.05 -12.10 -29.74
C ASP A 193 0.10 -13.62 -29.50
N GLU A 194 -0.16 -14.05 -28.27
CA GLU A 194 -0.13 -15.46 -27.83
C GLU A 194 1.20 -16.20 -28.11
N ARG A 195 2.32 -15.46 -28.30
CA ARG A 195 3.63 -16.09 -28.37
C ARG A 195 3.96 -16.80 -27.05
N ILE A 196 4.76 -17.87 -27.16
CA ILE A 196 5.25 -18.58 -25.98
C ILE A 196 6.29 -17.70 -25.27
N VAL A 197 6.14 -17.56 -23.94
CA VAL A 197 7.05 -16.82 -23.08
C VAL A 197 7.34 -17.67 -21.83
N LYS A 198 8.45 -17.39 -21.16
CA LYS A 198 8.76 -17.96 -19.85
C LYS A 198 8.47 -16.93 -18.78
N LYS A 199 7.75 -17.35 -17.75
CA LYS A 199 7.46 -16.52 -16.59
C LYS A 199 7.92 -17.20 -15.32
N THR A 200 8.15 -16.38 -14.31
CA THR A 200 8.58 -16.83 -12.98
C THR A 200 7.44 -16.61 -11.98
N ALA A 201 7.30 -17.54 -11.04
CA ALA A 201 6.49 -17.40 -9.85
C ALA A 201 7.29 -17.85 -8.63
N TYR A 202 6.99 -17.32 -7.44
CA TYR A 202 7.54 -17.80 -6.18
C TYR A 202 6.48 -18.58 -5.42
N VAL A 203 6.90 -19.69 -4.80
CA VAL A 203 6.03 -20.61 -4.05
C VAL A 203 6.54 -20.72 -2.63
N TYR A 204 5.75 -20.25 -1.68
CA TYR A 204 5.98 -20.51 -0.26
C TYR A 204 5.40 -21.86 0.12
N LEU A 205 6.24 -22.68 0.77
CA LEU A 205 5.89 -23.97 1.36
C LEU A 205 6.00 -23.86 2.88
N PRO A 206 4.98 -24.26 3.65
CA PRO A 206 5.00 -24.17 5.10
C PRO A 206 6.05 -25.11 5.70
N TYR A 207 6.48 -24.81 6.92
CA TYR A 207 7.39 -25.69 7.65
C TYR A 207 6.84 -27.12 7.72
N GLY A 208 7.69 -28.09 7.43
CA GLY A 208 7.30 -29.51 7.42
C GLY A 208 6.36 -29.88 6.27
N TYR A 209 6.38 -29.11 5.18
CA TYR A 209 5.70 -29.49 3.93
C TYR A 209 6.06 -30.93 3.53
N SER A 210 5.04 -31.71 3.14
CA SER A 210 5.22 -33.09 2.67
C SER A 210 4.25 -33.37 1.53
N LYS A 211 4.70 -34.14 0.54
CA LYS A 211 3.83 -34.61 -0.56
C LYS A 211 2.76 -35.61 -0.11
N ASP A 212 2.85 -36.13 1.12
CA ASP A 212 1.87 -37.06 1.70
C ASP A 212 0.67 -36.33 2.34
N LYS A 213 0.73 -35.00 2.44
CA LYS A 213 -0.34 -34.15 2.96
C LYS A 213 -0.93 -33.29 1.86
N GLN A 214 -2.17 -32.85 2.04
CA GLN A 214 -2.82 -31.90 1.15
C GLN A 214 -2.87 -30.53 1.82
N TYR A 215 -2.67 -29.46 1.02
CA TYR A 215 -2.63 -28.09 1.50
C TYR A 215 -3.62 -27.21 0.74
N ASN A 216 -4.23 -26.30 1.46
CA ASN A 216 -4.91 -25.16 0.86
C ASN A 216 -3.89 -24.30 0.10
N ILE A 217 -4.34 -23.57 -0.92
CA ILE A 217 -3.46 -22.75 -1.75
C ILE A 217 -4.01 -21.35 -1.95
N LEU A 218 -3.16 -20.35 -1.77
CA LEU A 218 -3.42 -18.93 -2.02
C LEU A 218 -2.57 -18.43 -3.18
N TYR A 219 -3.19 -17.93 -4.24
CA TYR A 219 -2.55 -17.13 -5.28
C TYR A 219 -2.60 -15.67 -4.88
N LEU A 220 -1.43 -15.02 -4.75
CA LEU A 220 -1.28 -13.68 -4.16
C LEU A 220 -0.59 -12.74 -5.16
N MET A 221 -1.39 -11.87 -5.80
CA MET A 221 -0.96 -11.02 -6.91
C MET A 221 -0.43 -9.66 -6.42
N HIS A 222 0.63 -9.18 -7.08
CA HIS A 222 1.24 -7.86 -6.87
C HIS A 222 0.46 -6.72 -7.56
N GLY A 223 0.93 -5.48 -7.42
CA GLY A 223 0.37 -4.27 -8.02
C GLY A 223 1.12 -3.77 -9.27
N THR A 224 0.71 -2.60 -9.75
CA THR A 224 1.37 -1.92 -10.87
C THR A 224 2.80 -1.53 -10.47
N GLY A 225 3.77 -1.88 -11.31
CA GLY A 225 5.18 -1.56 -11.11
C GLY A 225 5.93 -2.48 -10.15
N ASP A 226 5.25 -3.48 -9.60
CA ASP A 226 5.83 -4.55 -8.79
C ASP A 226 6.03 -5.82 -9.64
N ASP A 227 6.52 -6.89 -9.05
CA ASP A 227 6.80 -8.16 -9.70
C ASP A 227 6.41 -9.36 -8.80
N GLU A 228 6.65 -10.58 -9.29
CA GLU A 228 6.39 -11.82 -8.56
C GLU A 228 7.17 -11.95 -7.24
N LYS A 229 8.25 -11.16 -7.06
CA LYS A 229 9.08 -11.13 -5.84
C LYS A 229 8.47 -10.30 -4.74
N TYR A 230 7.55 -9.40 -5.10
CA TYR A 230 7.12 -8.30 -4.23
C TYR A 230 6.64 -8.76 -2.85
N TRP A 231 5.80 -9.77 -2.79
CA TRP A 231 5.23 -10.25 -1.52
C TRP A 231 6.23 -11.01 -0.64
N LEU A 232 7.01 -11.93 -1.22
CA LEU A 232 7.78 -12.90 -0.45
C LEU A 232 9.28 -12.63 -0.40
N LYS A 233 9.83 -11.95 -1.41
CA LYS A 233 11.28 -11.67 -1.54
C LYS A 233 11.61 -10.22 -1.24
N THR A 234 10.90 -9.29 -1.87
CA THR A 234 11.11 -7.84 -1.65
C THR A 234 10.63 -7.42 -0.26
N ASN A 235 9.54 -8.05 0.23
CA ASN A 235 8.97 -7.81 1.55
C ASN A 235 8.94 -9.11 2.38
N PRO A 236 10.11 -9.60 2.84
CA PRO A 236 10.24 -10.93 3.46
C PRO A 236 9.52 -11.07 4.81
N TYR A 237 9.14 -9.98 5.46
CA TYR A 237 8.34 -10.03 6.68
C TYR A 237 6.95 -10.61 6.46
N ASN A 238 6.40 -10.61 5.23
CA ASN A 238 5.18 -11.35 4.92
C ASN A 238 5.37 -12.86 5.10
N LYS A 239 6.54 -13.38 4.71
CA LYS A 239 6.90 -14.78 4.99
C LYS A 239 7.06 -15.04 6.48
N THR A 240 7.74 -14.14 7.20
CA THR A 240 7.89 -14.22 8.66
C THR A 240 6.52 -14.29 9.36
N MET A 241 5.59 -13.44 8.95
CA MET A 241 4.20 -13.45 9.44
C MET A 241 3.51 -14.78 9.16
N LEU A 242 3.58 -15.31 7.93
CA LEU A 242 3.02 -16.63 7.58
C LEU A 242 3.59 -17.74 8.46
N ASP A 243 4.90 -17.79 8.59
CA ASP A 243 5.59 -18.78 9.42
C ASP A 243 5.11 -18.74 10.88
N ASN A 244 5.04 -17.54 11.47
CA ASN A 244 4.66 -17.36 12.86
C ASN A 244 3.16 -17.64 13.09
N MET A 245 2.27 -17.25 12.16
CA MET A 245 0.83 -17.55 12.25
C MET A 245 0.57 -19.07 12.17
N ILE A 246 1.27 -19.78 11.26
CA ILE A 246 1.16 -21.24 11.14
C ILE A 246 1.72 -21.93 12.37
N ALA A 247 2.90 -21.51 12.85
CA ALA A 247 3.53 -22.08 14.04
C ALA A 247 2.71 -21.84 15.32
N GLY A 248 1.97 -20.72 15.38
CA GLY A 248 1.05 -20.39 16.46
C GLY A 248 -0.28 -21.17 16.40
N GLY A 249 -0.58 -21.80 15.28
CA GLY A 249 -1.88 -22.47 15.05
C GLY A 249 -3.03 -21.48 14.81
N ASP A 250 -2.72 -20.25 14.45
CA ASP A 250 -3.71 -19.19 14.16
C ASP A 250 -4.30 -19.34 12.74
N ILE A 251 -3.55 -20.00 11.84
CA ILE A 251 -3.98 -20.40 10.49
C ILE A 251 -3.51 -21.82 10.18
N GLU A 252 -4.24 -22.51 9.32
CA GLU A 252 -3.82 -23.80 8.79
C GLU A 252 -2.57 -23.65 7.88
N PRO A 253 -1.67 -24.64 7.85
CA PRO A 253 -0.57 -24.66 6.89
C PRO A 253 -1.09 -24.61 5.46
N LEU A 254 -0.59 -23.62 4.68
CA LEU A 254 -1.01 -23.41 3.29
C LEU A 254 0.18 -23.16 2.37
N ILE A 255 -0.03 -23.37 1.08
CA ILE A 255 0.88 -22.96 0.00
C ILE A 255 0.50 -21.55 -0.44
N VAL A 256 1.49 -20.66 -0.64
CA VAL A 256 1.26 -19.33 -1.23
C VAL A 256 2.07 -19.19 -2.50
N VAL A 257 1.39 -18.81 -3.59
CA VAL A 257 2.01 -18.60 -4.91
C VAL A 257 1.94 -17.13 -5.25
N THR A 258 3.07 -16.53 -5.59
CA THR A 258 3.14 -15.13 -6.04
C THR A 258 3.54 -15.08 -7.51
N PRO A 259 2.56 -15.01 -8.43
CA PRO A 259 2.80 -14.87 -9.86
C PRO A 259 2.89 -13.39 -10.28
N THR A 260 3.08 -13.13 -11.57
CA THR A 260 2.95 -11.80 -12.18
C THR A 260 1.95 -11.84 -13.34
N PHE A 261 1.15 -10.76 -13.48
CA PHE A 261 0.31 -10.56 -14.68
C PHE A 261 1.07 -9.94 -15.85
N TYR A 262 2.28 -9.41 -15.62
CA TYR A 262 3.13 -8.90 -16.69
C TYR A 262 3.64 -10.03 -17.57
N VAL A 263 3.77 -9.75 -18.85
CA VAL A 263 4.34 -10.67 -19.83
C VAL A 263 5.84 -10.42 -19.99
N GLU A 264 6.23 -9.15 -19.97
CA GLU A 264 7.62 -8.65 -20.08
C GLU A 264 7.76 -7.41 -19.19
N ASP A 265 8.99 -7.06 -18.84
CA ASP A 265 9.29 -5.95 -17.92
C ASP A 265 8.78 -4.57 -18.40
N ASP A 266 8.54 -4.42 -19.70
CA ASP A 266 8.11 -3.18 -20.35
C ASP A 266 6.67 -3.19 -20.86
N CYS A 267 5.89 -4.25 -20.65
CA CYS A 267 4.49 -4.40 -21.09
C CYS A 267 3.54 -3.60 -20.18
N ALA A 268 3.63 -2.28 -20.17
CA ALA A 268 2.75 -1.42 -19.36
C ALA A 268 1.57 -0.81 -20.13
N ASP A 269 1.41 -1.10 -21.43
CA ASP A 269 0.56 -0.31 -22.32
C ASP A 269 -0.93 -0.50 -22.10
N ASP A 270 -1.40 -1.70 -21.68
CA ASP A 270 -2.79 -1.96 -21.34
C ASP A 270 -2.91 -2.86 -20.12
N LEU A 271 -2.90 -2.24 -18.95
CA LEU A 271 -2.99 -2.94 -17.67
C LEU A 271 -4.32 -3.70 -17.50
N ASP A 272 -5.42 -3.20 -18.07
CA ASP A 272 -6.71 -3.89 -18.01
C ASP A 272 -6.66 -5.16 -18.84
N GLN A 273 -6.13 -5.07 -20.06
CA GLN A 273 -5.95 -6.24 -20.94
C GLN A 273 -5.05 -7.31 -20.28
N LEU A 274 -3.93 -6.91 -19.67
CA LEU A 274 -3.04 -7.82 -18.95
C LEU A 274 -3.75 -8.54 -17.80
N THR A 275 -4.44 -7.79 -16.95
CA THR A 275 -5.11 -8.35 -15.76
C THR A 275 -6.33 -9.20 -16.12
N TYR A 276 -7.07 -8.85 -17.18
CA TYR A 276 -8.24 -9.64 -17.62
C TYR A 276 -7.83 -10.93 -18.34
N SER A 277 -6.76 -10.88 -19.14
CA SER A 277 -6.24 -12.05 -19.85
C SER A 277 -5.53 -13.05 -18.95
N PHE A 278 -5.14 -12.63 -17.73
CA PHE A 278 -4.47 -13.50 -16.78
C PHE A 278 -5.29 -14.75 -16.39
N ALA A 279 -6.62 -14.70 -16.52
CA ALA A 279 -7.50 -15.86 -16.31
C ALA A 279 -7.15 -17.05 -17.23
N LYS A 280 -6.68 -16.78 -18.46
CA LYS A 280 -6.26 -17.82 -19.40
C LYS A 280 -4.93 -18.44 -18.97
N GLU A 281 -3.96 -17.62 -18.61
CA GLU A 281 -2.67 -18.06 -18.06
C GLU A 281 -2.86 -18.87 -16.77
N LEU A 282 -3.64 -18.31 -15.84
CA LEU A 282 -3.94 -18.94 -14.56
C LEU A 282 -4.46 -20.36 -14.75
N ARG A 283 -5.44 -20.54 -15.66
CA ARG A 283 -6.07 -21.83 -15.91
C ARG A 283 -5.20 -22.80 -16.71
N ASN A 284 -4.58 -22.32 -17.79
CA ASN A 284 -3.98 -23.20 -18.78
C ASN A 284 -2.53 -23.58 -18.44
N ASP A 285 -1.82 -22.70 -17.74
CA ASP A 285 -0.38 -22.81 -17.56
C ASP A 285 0.02 -22.81 -16.08
N LEU A 286 -0.28 -21.76 -15.31
CA LEU A 286 0.20 -21.59 -13.94
C LEU A 286 -0.39 -22.62 -12.96
N MET A 287 -1.72 -22.75 -12.89
CA MET A 287 -2.35 -23.72 -11.97
C MET A 287 -1.95 -25.16 -12.28
N PRO A 288 -1.93 -25.64 -13.54
CA PRO A 288 -1.43 -26.95 -13.86
C PRO A 288 0.01 -27.18 -13.45
N GLU A 289 0.91 -26.24 -13.68
CA GLU A 289 2.33 -26.34 -13.29
C GLU A 289 2.49 -26.45 -11.77
N ILE A 290 1.85 -25.53 -11.03
CA ILE A 290 1.93 -25.48 -9.57
C ILE A 290 1.28 -26.70 -8.94
N GLU A 291 0.04 -27.02 -9.29
CA GLU A 291 -0.74 -28.03 -8.57
C GLU A 291 -0.44 -29.47 -9.06
N SER A 292 0.37 -29.65 -10.11
CA SER A 292 1.02 -30.93 -10.40
C SER A 292 2.34 -31.11 -9.65
N SER A 293 3.02 -30.01 -9.34
CA SER A 293 4.34 -30.03 -8.67
C SER A 293 4.22 -30.13 -7.15
N TYR A 294 3.19 -29.49 -6.57
CA TYR A 294 2.94 -29.42 -5.13
C TYR A 294 1.65 -30.09 -4.71
N SER A 295 1.61 -30.61 -3.49
CA SER A 295 0.48 -31.37 -2.98
C SER A 295 -0.63 -30.42 -2.50
N THR A 296 -1.63 -30.20 -3.33
CA THR A 296 -2.86 -29.49 -3.03
C THR A 296 -4.05 -30.43 -2.91
N TYR A 297 -5.25 -29.90 -2.71
CA TYR A 297 -6.49 -30.68 -2.75
C TYR A 297 -6.93 -31.06 -4.18
N ALA A 298 -6.34 -30.48 -5.22
CA ALA A 298 -6.59 -30.87 -6.60
C ALA A 298 -6.01 -32.28 -6.87
N LYS A 299 -6.87 -33.22 -7.24
CA LYS A 299 -6.46 -34.59 -7.56
C LYS A 299 -6.07 -34.76 -9.03
N SER A 300 -6.42 -33.82 -9.85
CA SER A 300 -6.03 -33.69 -11.26
C SER A 300 -6.00 -32.20 -11.64
N THR A 301 -5.26 -31.88 -12.69
CA THR A 301 -5.08 -30.52 -13.20
C THR A 301 -5.99 -30.19 -14.37
N ASP A 302 -7.05 -30.97 -14.54
CA ASP A 302 -8.15 -30.69 -15.47
C ASP A 302 -9.27 -29.85 -14.80
N ASP A 303 -10.26 -29.42 -15.58
CA ASP A 303 -11.38 -28.61 -15.11
C ASP A 303 -12.14 -29.29 -13.94
N ALA A 304 -12.32 -30.59 -14.02
CA ALA A 304 -13.05 -31.34 -13.00
C ALA A 304 -12.26 -31.41 -11.67
N GLY A 305 -10.94 -31.55 -11.73
CA GLY A 305 -10.08 -31.55 -10.57
C GLY A 305 -10.06 -30.20 -9.87
N PHE A 306 -9.93 -29.11 -10.64
CA PHE A 306 -9.92 -27.74 -10.11
C PHE A 306 -11.27 -27.36 -9.53
N SER A 307 -12.37 -27.66 -10.21
CA SER A 307 -13.73 -27.36 -9.70
C SER A 307 -14.06 -28.15 -8.41
N LYS A 308 -13.65 -29.39 -8.30
CA LYS A 308 -13.85 -30.20 -7.09
C LYS A 308 -13.06 -29.71 -5.88
N SER A 309 -11.92 -29.07 -6.11
CA SER A 309 -11.03 -28.52 -5.08
C SER A 309 -11.16 -27.02 -4.88
N ARG A 310 -12.16 -26.37 -5.47
CA ARG A 310 -12.32 -24.91 -5.44
C ARG A 310 -12.36 -24.32 -4.03
N ASP A 311 -12.93 -25.05 -3.09
CA ASP A 311 -13.09 -24.57 -1.70
C ASP A 311 -11.78 -24.55 -0.91
N HIS A 312 -10.72 -25.13 -1.49
CA HIS A 312 -9.37 -25.13 -0.97
C HIS A 312 -8.45 -24.14 -1.71
N ARG A 313 -9.04 -23.21 -2.49
CA ARG A 313 -8.26 -22.27 -3.29
C ARG A 313 -8.74 -20.84 -3.11
N ALA A 314 -7.76 -19.97 -2.78
CA ALA A 314 -7.96 -18.54 -2.60
C ALA A 314 -7.19 -17.73 -3.65
N PHE A 315 -7.71 -16.58 -4.01
CA PHE A 315 -6.98 -15.56 -4.78
C PHE A 315 -7.09 -14.20 -4.11
N ALA A 316 -5.97 -13.56 -3.89
CA ALA A 316 -5.92 -12.20 -3.36
C ALA A 316 -4.90 -11.35 -4.11
N GLY A 317 -5.03 -10.03 -3.98
CA GLY A 317 -4.03 -9.14 -4.58
C GLY A 317 -4.16 -7.71 -4.08
N LEU A 318 -3.07 -6.97 -4.29
CA LEU A 318 -2.98 -5.55 -3.96
C LEU A 318 -3.12 -4.68 -5.20
N SER A 319 -3.76 -3.53 -5.10
CA SER A 319 -3.86 -2.54 -6.18
C SER A 319 -4.34 -3.19 -7.51
N ARG A 320 -3.52 -3.20 -8.54
CA ARG A 320 -3.80 -3.89 -9.81
C ARG A 320 -3.98 -5.40 -9.62
N GLY A 321 -3.35 -6.01 -8.63
CA GLY A 321 -3.59 -7.40 -8.25
C GLY A 321 -5.00 -7.65 -7.72
N ALA A 322 -5.62 -6.68 -7.05
CA ALA A 322 -7.03 -6.76 -6.69
C ALA A 322 -7.94 -6.68 -7.93
N VAL A 323 -7.59 -5.86 -8.92
CA VAL A 323 -8.29 -5.88 -10.23
C VAL A 323 -8.18 -7.26 -10.88
N THR A 324 -6.99 -7.88 -10.86
CA THR A 324 -6.78 -9.24 -11.36
C THR A 324 -7.63 -10.25 -10.60
N MET A 325 -7.72 -10.14 -9.27
CA MET A 325 -8.58 -11.00 -8.45
C MET A 325 -10.04 -10.89 -8.91
N TYR A 326 -10.57 -9.67 -9.06
CA TYR A 326 -11.95 -9.48 -9.49
C TYR A 326 -12.20 -10.04 -10.89
N HIS A 327 -11.38 -9.65 -11.87
CA HIS A 327 -11.64 -10.00 -13.27
C HIS A 327 -11.20 -11.42 -13.63
N SER A 328 -10.05 -11.86 -13.17
CA SER A 328 -9.53 -13.19 -13.53
C SER A 328 -10.04 -14.31 -12.65
N ALA A 329 -10.05 -14.12 -11.31
CA ALA A 329 -10.45 -15.19 -10.40
C ALA A 329 -11.96 -15.19 -10.15
N LEU A 330 -12.53 -14.06 -9.68
CA LEU A 330 -13.94 -14.02 -9.29
C LEU A 330 -14.87 -14.06 -10.52
N CYS A 331 -14.64 -13.23 -11.55
CA CYS A 331 -15.52 -13.18 -12.71
C CYS A 331 -15.34 -14.37 -13.67
N GLN A 332 -14.10 -14.77 -13.96
CA GLN A 332 -13.83 -15.73 -15.01
C GLN A 332 -13.55 -17.15 -14.50
N ARG A 333 -13.23 -17.32 -13.20
CA ARG A 333 -12.84 -18.60 -12.59
C ARG A 333 -13.47 -18.85 -11.22
N LEU A 334 -14.70 -18.40 -11.01
CA LEU A 334 -15.44 -18.71 -9.78
C LEU A 334 -15.62 -20.23 -9.62
N ASP A 335 -15.56 -20.99 -10.70
CA ASP A 335 -15.56 -22.45 -10.71
C ASP A 335 -14.30 -23.09 -10.11
N TYR A 336 -13.23 -22.31 -9.90
CA TYR A 336 -11.96 -22.80 -9.36
C TYR A 336 -11.57 -22.18 -8.02
N PHE A 337 -12.21 -21.08 -7.62
CA PHE A 337 -11.90 -20.31 -6.41
C PHE A 337 -13.14 -20.08 -5.57
N SER A 338 -12.98 -20.03 -4.23
CA SER A 338 -14.06 -19.73 -3.29
C SER A 338 -13.78 -18.56 -2.36
N TRP A 339 -12.50 -18.16 -2.22
CA TRP A 339 -12.04 -17.17 -1.27
C TRP A 339 -11.29 -16.06 -1.99
N PHE A 340 -11.68 -14.81 -1.73
CA PHE A 340 -11.20 -13.67 -2.50
C PHE A 340 -10.75 -12.52 -1.60
N GLY A 341 -9.61 -11.88 -1.93
CA GLY A 341 -9.06 -10.73 -1.21
C GLY A 341 -8.72 -9.57 -2.13
N ALA A 342 -9.32 -8.40 -1.91
CA ALA A 342 -9.09 -7.17 -2.65
C ALA A 342 -8.46 -6.11 -1.75
N PHE A 343 -7.15 -5.87 -1.89
CA PHE A 343 -6.42 -4.90 -1.09
C PHE A 343 -6.13 -3.66 -1.94
N SER A 344 -6.74 -2.52 -1.60
CA SER A 344 -6.51 -1.22 -2.28
C SER A 344 -6.78 -1.23 -3.78
N GLY A 345 -7.77 -1.96 -4.24
CA GLY A 345 -8.18 -2.01 -5.64
C GLY A 345 -9.64 -2.45 -5.80
N SER A 346 -10.26 -2.08 -6.90
CA SER A 346 -11.66 -2.35 -7.25
C SER A 346 -11.78 -2.82 -8.69
N ARG A 347 -12.97 -3.22 -9.10
CA ARG A 347 -13.23 -3.53 -10.50
C ARG A 347 -13.03 -2.31 -11.37
N THR A 348 -12.38 -2.47 -12.51
CA THR A 348 -12.21 -1.43 -13.52
C THR A 348 -13.31 -1.49 -14.59
N ASP A 349 -13.89 -2.69 -14.80
CA ASP A 349 -15.11 -2.89 -15.59
C ASP A 349 -16.18 -3.57 -14.72
N ARG A 350 -17.26 -2.86 -14.43
CA ARG A 350 -18.37 -3.37 -13.60
C ARG A 350 -19.34 -4.24 -14.41
N THR A 351 -19.47 -3.98 -15.72
CA THR A 351 -20.39 -4.74 -16.57
C THR A 351 -19.94 -6.18 -16.77
N ALA A 352 -18.63 -6.41 -16.90
CA ALA A 352 -18.08 -7.76 -17.02
C ALA A 352 -18.43 -8.65 -15.81
N PHE A 353 -18.56 -8.07 -14.62
CA PHE A 353 -18.98 -8.79 -13.42
C PHE A 353 -20.45 -9.22 -13.51
N GLU A 354 -21.33 -8.32 -13.90
CA GLU A 354 -22.76 -8.61 -14.02
C GLU A 354 -23.02 -9.72 -15.04
N ASP A 355 -22.33 -9.67 -16.19
CA ASP A 355 -22.52 -10.64 -17.26
C ASP A 355 -22.00 -12.04 -16.92
N THR A 356 -20.95 -12.16 -16.13
CA THR A 356 -20.27 -13.45 -15.89
C THR A 356 -20.69 -14.17 -14.62
N ILE A 357 -20.99 -13.46 -13.54
CA ILE A 357 -21.34 -14.07 -12.24
C ILE A 357 -22.84 -14.26 -12.08
N GLN A 358 -23.64 -13.33 -12.56
CA GLN A 358 -25.10 -13.38 -12.42
C GLN A 358 -25.78 -14.29 -13.45
N THR A 359 -25.12 -14.56 -14.55
CA THR A 359 -25.66 -15.38 -15.65
C THR A 359 -24.76 -16.57 -15.95
N GLY A 360 -25.34 -17.72 -16.32
CA GLY A 360 -24.58 -18.90 -16.74
C GLY A 360 -24.17 -19.83 -15.59
N ASP A 361 -23.09 -20.57 -15.82
CA ASP A 361 -22.66 -21.70 -14.98
C ASP A 361 -22.20 -21.30 -13.56
N PHE A 362 -21.94 -20.03 -13.33
CA PHE A 362 -21.47 -19.52 -12.04
C PHE A 362 -22.57 -19.01 -11.11
N ALA A 363 -23.80 -18.86 -11.60
CA ALA A 363 -24.93 -18.29 -10.84
C ALA A 363 -25.20 -19.05 -9.52
N GLU A 364 -25.06 -20.38 -9.54
CA GLU A 364 -25.34 -21.25 -8.40
C GLU A 364 -24.11 -21.54 -7.51
N LEU A 365 -22.90 -21.10 -7.92
CA LEU A 365 -21.71 -21.37 -7.14
C LEU A 365 -21.61 -20.43 -5.93
N PRO A 366 -21.37 -20.94 -4.71
CA PRO A 366 -21.24 -20.09 -3.53
C PRO A 366 -19.94 -19.27 -3.59
N ILE A 367 -19.99 -18.04 -3.10
CA ILE A 367 -18.80 -17.24 -2.75
C ILE A 367 -18.59 -17.43 -1.25
N HIS A 368 -17.51 -18.11 -0.86
CA HIS A 368 -17.26 -18.39 0.56
C HIS A 368 -16.93 -17.14 1.32
N TYR A 369 -15.98 -16.35 0.81
CA TYR A 369 -15.64 -15.07 1.41
C TYR A 369 -15.04 -14.10 0.39
N LEU A 370 -15.46 -12.84 0.46
CA LEU A 370 -14.82 -11.70 -0.19
C LEU A 370 -14.34 -10.72 0.87
N TYR A 371 -13.04 -10.61 1.03
CA TYR A 371 -12.42 -9.64 1.91
C TYR A 371 -11.96 -8.40 1.12
N VAL A 372 -12.38 -7.22 1.54
CA VAL A 372 -11.97 -5.94 0.96
C VAL A 372 -11.26 -5.12 2.02
N ALA A 373 -10.13 -4.52 1.69
CA ALA A 373 -9.39 -3.68 2.62
C ALA A 373 -8.73 -2.49 1.94
N SER A 374 -8.65 -1.38 2.67
CA SER A 374 -7.98 -0.16 2.23
C SER A 374 -7.46 0.65 3.42
N GLY A 375 -6.51 1.53 3.19
CA GLY A 375 -6.15 2.56 4.14
C GLY A 375 -7.07 3.78 4.03
N ASN A 376 -7.29 4.50 5.13
CA ASN A 376 -8.13 5.71 5.08
C ASN A 376 -7.49 6.88 4.30
N PHE A 377 -6.19 6.85 4.07
CA PHE A 377 -5.46 7.77 3.18
C PHE A 377 -5.14 7.17 1.81
N ASP A 378 -5.58 5.96 1.55
CA ASP A 378 -5.38 5.31 0.28
C ASP A 378 -6.17 6.02 -0.83
N PHE A 379 -5.54 6.32 -1.95
CA PHE A 379 -6.23 6.95 -3.08
C PHE A 379 -7.29 6.02 -3.71
N ALA A 380 -7.14 4.71 -3.56
CA ALA A 380 -8.10 3.72 -4.05
C ALA A 380 -9.38 3.66 -3.20
N LEU A 381 -9.37 4.13 -1.95
CA LEU A 381 -10.48 4.02 -1.01
C LEU A 381 -11.82 4.50 -1.58
N PRO A 382 -11.94 5.71 -2.20
CA PRO A 382 -13.22 6.17 -2.72
C PRO A 382 -13.80 5.24 -3.80
N GLY A 383 -12.95 4.74 -4.69
CA GLY A 383 -13.35 3.78 -5.73
C GLY A 383 -13.79 2.45 -5.14
N GLN A 384 -13.05 1.93 -4.16
CA GLN A 384 -13.41 0.69 -3.48
C GLN A 384 -14.72 0.79 -2.70
N VAL A 385 -14.97 1.90 -1.98
CA VAL A 385 -16.23 2.12 -1.27
C VAL A 385 -17.41 2.07 -2.25
N GLN A 386 -17.31 2.84 -3.35
CA GLN A 386 -18.36 2.88 -4.36
C GLN A 386 -18.58 1.52 -5.03
N ASP A 387 -17.51 0.80 -5.33
CA ASP A 387 -17.56 -0.50 -5.99
C ASP A 387 -18.11 -1.59 -5.05
N TYR A 388 -17.69 -1.60 -3.79
CA TYR A 388 -18.19 -2.54 -2.78
C TYR A 388 -19.69 -2.37 -2.54
N GLN A 389 -20.19 -1.14 -2.42
CA GLN A 389 -21.62 -0.87 -2.28
C GLN A 389 -22.39 -1.36 -3.51
N ALA A 390 -21.92 -1.00 -4.71
CA ALA A 390 -22.54 -1.46 -5.94
C ALA A 390 -22.56 -3.00 -6.06
N LEU A 391 -21.51 -3.67 -5.59
CA LEU A 391 -21.44 -5.13 -5.59
C LEU A 391 -22.45 -5.77 -4.64
N LEU A 392 -22.62 -5.22 -3.45
CA LEU A 392 -23.63 -5.71 -2.48
C LEU A 392 -25.06 -5.53 -3.01
N ASP A 393 -25.31 -4.48 -3.81
CA ASP A 393 -26.63 -4.21 -4.40
C ASP A 393 -27.00 -5.24 -5.48
N ILE A 394 -26.03 -5.77 -6.21
CA ILE A 394 -26.27 -6.66 -7.36
C ILE A 394 -26.00 -8.14 -7.08
N GLU A 395 -25.21 -8.48 -6.04
CA GLU A 395 -24.79 -9.85 -5.74
C GLU A 395 -25.35 -10.35 -4.40
N PRO A 396 -26.54 -10.98 -4.40
CA PRO A 396 -27.24 -11.37 -3.19
C PRO A 396 -26.53 -12.50 -2.39
N ARG A 397 -25.56 -13.19 -3.00
CA ARG A 397 -24.74 -14.20 -2.29
C ARG A 397 -23.76 -13.54 -1.33
N LEU A 398 -23.38 -12.27 -1.55
CA LEU A 398 -22.53 -11.49 -0.65
C LEU A 398 -23.36 -10.81 0.43
N ARG A 399 -23.08 -11.14 1.68
CA ARG A 399 -23.78 -10.60 2.86
C ARG A 399 -22.74 -9.97 3.79
N SER A 400 -22.81 -8.64 3.92
CA SER A 400 -21.90 -7.88 4.78
C SER A 400 -21.93 -8.42 6.23
N GLY A 401 -20.74 -8.62 6.80
CA GLY A 401 -20.55 -9.19 8.13
C GLY A 401 -20.77 -10.70 8.24
N VAL A 402 -21.14 -11.39 7.14
CA VAL A 402 -21.29 -12.86 7.09
C VAL A 402 -20.17 -13.47 6.24
N ASN A 403 -20.17 -13.22 4.93
CA ASN A 403 -19.17 -13.73 4.01
C ASN A 403 -18.50 -12.64 3.17
N THR A 404 -18.66 -11.40 3.56
CA THR A 404 -17.86 -10.28 3.05
C THR A 404 -17.73 -9.20 4.13
N CYS A 405 -16.60 -8.52 4.11
CA CYS A 405 -16.38 -7.32 4.91
C CYS A 405 -15.44 -6.36 4.20
N PHE A 406 -15.51 -5.09 4.60
CA PHE A 406 -14.62 -4.06 4.14
C PHE A 406 -13.91 -3.42 5.34
N ASP A 407 -12.61 -3.66 5.48
CA ASP A 407 -11.79 -3.08 6.53
C ASP A 407 -11.10 -1.80 6.02
N VAL A 408 -11.20 -0.71 6.80
CA VAL A 408 -10.51 0.55 6.52
C VAL A 408 -9.52 0.83 7.65
N PHE A 409 -8.25 0.73 7.34
CA PHE A 409 -7.19 0.86 8.34
C PHE A 409 -6.82 2.30 8.57
N PRO A 410 -6.82 2.78 9.83
CA PRO A 410 -6.47 4.13 10.14
C PRO A 410 -4.99 4.41 9.86
N MET A 411 -4.68 5.65 9.44
CA MET A 411 -3.33 6.12 9.16
C MET A 411 -2.56 5.32 8.10
N ARG A 412 -3.26 4.58 7.22
CA ARG A 412 -2.66 3.78 6.16
C ARG A 412 -2.89 4.38 4.79
N TYR A 413 -1.89 4.23 3.94
CA TYR A 413 -1.83 4.72 2.56
C TYR A 413 -1.79 3.55 1.57
N HIS A 414 -1.71 3.84 0.28
CA HIS A 414 -1.49 2.86 -0.79
C HIS A 414 -0.08 2.29 -0.72
N SER A 415 0.18 1.37 0.19
CA SER A 415 1.52 0.91 0.54
C SER A 415 1.54 -0.48 1.13
N MET A 416 2.72 -1.11 1.14
CA MET A 416 2.90 -2.43 1.72
C MET A 416 2.49 -2.50 3.20
N GLY A 417 2.66 -1.45 3.99
CA GLY A 417 2.21 -1.44 5.37
C GLY A 417 0.69 -1.58 5.53
N ASN A 418 -0.10 -1.12 4.54
CA ASN A 418 -1.53 -1.36 4.44
C ASN A 418 -1.82 -2.80 3.99
N TRP A 419 -1.14 -3.27 2.95
CA TRP A 419 -1.38 -4.57 2.34
C TRP A 419 -0.92 -5.74 3.20
N HIS A 420 0.15 -5.56 3.96
CA HIS A 420 0.60 -6.51 4.97
C HIS A 420 -0.45 -6.74 6.05
N LEU A 421 -1.04 -5.65 6.57
CA LEU A 421 -2.14 -5.72 7.52
C LEU A 421 -3.40 -6.35 6.89
N ALA A 422 -3.68 -6.04 5.63
CA ALA A 422 -4.78 -6.64 4.88
C ALA A 422 -4.58 -8.15 4.69
N LEU A 423 -3.36 -8.57 4.34
CA LEU A 423 -3.01 -9.99 4.22
C LEU A 423 -3.18 -10.72 5.56
N TYR A 424 -2.67 -10.14 6.67
CA TYR A 424 -2.86 -10.69 8.01
C TYR A 424 -4.34 -10.93 8.36
N ASN A 425 -5.19 -9.94 8.11
CA ASN A 425 -6.62 -10.06 8.40
C ASN A 425 -7.32 -11.05 7.45
N PHE A 426 -6.93 -11.08 6.17
CA PHE A 426 -7.47 -12.01 5.18
C PHE A 426 -7.16 -13.46 5.52
N LEU A 427 -5.92 -13.78 5.88
CA LEU A 427 -5.50 -15.14 6.25
C LEU A 427 -6.32 -15.76 7.38
N GLN A 428 -6.87 -14.94 8.28
CA GLN A 428 -7.73 -15.39 9.36
C GLN A 428 -9.20 -15.63 8.94
N LYS A 429 -9.55 -15.37 7.68
CA LYS A 429 -10.91 -15.50 7.14
C LYS A 429 -11.06 -16.65 6.16
N ILE A 430 -9.95 -17.21 5.69
CA ILE A 430 -9.94 -18.21 4.64
C ILE A 430 -9.64 -19.60 5.20
N PHE A 431 -10.25 -20.62 4.57
CA PHE A 431 -10.08 -22.05 4.88
C PHE A 431 -10.58 -22.46 6.32
#